data_a0029898e7fa747ec47ffab07f77ca5b
#
_entry.id   a0029898e7fa747ec47ffab07f77ca5b
#
_cell.length_a   1.000
_cell.length_b   1.000
_cell.length_c   1.000
_cell.angle_alpha   90.00
_cell.angle_beta   90.00
_cell.angle_gamma   90.00
#
_symmetry.space_group_name_H-M   'P 1'
#
loop_
_entity.id
_entity.type
_entity.pdbx_description
1 polymer ?
#
loop_
_entity_poly.entity_id
_entity_poly.type
_entity_poly.pdbx_seq_one_letter_code
_entity_poly.pdbx_strand_id
1 'polypeptide(L)'
;MDFALRSLTESVSAEHAATTRKFYETRPRASALAGYDELLAVRAARHERLTGSSRAVVATVNENGHTVPIRIIEPLRRPIAGVLLHFPGGGFYMSSAAADDERNARRADATGLAVVGVDYRLAPENPWPAAPDDCTAAAEWLIGCARDRFGTDKLILGGFSAGATLAATTLLRLRDHGAAGAFGGALLEAGTYDLSEHTPSGRAVIDDYFVTAYAGHVDDRSIPDISPAYGDLRGLPSTLVVVGTHDVVLPDNLLMAARLAAAGNAVTLRIYPDVPHAFSNHPTPVGRQAATAIDTWLLDTLGLGE
;
A
#
# COMPACT_ATOMS: atom_id res chain seq x y z
N MET A 1 22.10 8.47 23.33
CA MET A 1 21.58 7.81 22.14
C MET A 1 21.34 8.91 21.11
N ASP A 2 22.10 8.93 20.02
CA ASP A 2 21.95 9.96 18.98
C ASP A 2 20.86 9.48 17.99
N PHE A 3 19.66 10.03 18.09
CA PHE A 3 18.53 9.68 17.24
C PHE A 3 18.48 10.64 16.05
N ALA A 4 19.42 10.53 15.14
CA ALA A 4 19.43 11.32 13.91
C ALA A 4 18.77 10.54 12.78
N LEU A 5 17.78 11.16 12.07
CA LEU A 5 17.06 10.51 10.96
C LEU A 5 18.02 9.89 9.93
N ARG A 6 19.12 10.58 9.61
CA ARG A 6 20.14 10.08 8.67
C ARG A 6 20.80 8.77 9.08
N SER A 7 20.83 8.43 10.38
CA SER A 7 21.36 7.15 10.86
C SER A 7 20.38 5.99 10.70
N LEU A 8 19.14 6.29 10.38
CA LEU A 8 18.05 5.34 10.10
C LEU A 8 17.80 5.14 8.61
N THR A 9 18.47 5.94 7.75
CA THR A 9 18.23 5.84 6.30
C THR A 9 19.06 4.73 5.68
N GLU A 10 18.48 4.13 4.63
CA GLU A 10 19.18 3.15 3.80
C GLU A 10 20.42 3.76 3.14
N SER A 11 21.46 2.95 3.00
CA SER A 11 22.67 3.37 2.29
C SER A 11 22.40 3.43 0.79
N VAL A 12 22.66 4.59 0.19
CA VAL A 12 22.51 4.85 -1.25
C VAL A 12 23.81 5.40 -1.78
N SER A 13 24.32 4.86 -2.89
CA SER A 13 25.54 5.40 -3.50
C SER A 13 25.34 6.82 -4.01
N ALA A 14 26.39 7.64 -4.01
CA ALA A 14 26.34 9.02 -4.50
C ALA A 14 25.87 9.10 -5.96
N GLU A 15 26.24 8.14 -6.80
CA GLU A 15 25.79 8.03 -8.19
C GLU A 15 24.29 7.79 -8.29
N HIS A 16 23.75 6.82 -7.52
CA HIS A 16 22.33 6.52 -7.48
C HIS A 16 21.52 7.72 -6.97
N ALA A 17 22.00 8.39 -5.93
CA ALA A 17 21.36 9.59 -5.39
C ALA A 17 21.33 10.72 -6.43
N ALA A 18 22.45 10.99 -7.11
CA ALA A 18 22.53 12.02 -8.13
C ALA A 18 21.60 11.76 -9.33
N THR A 19 21.61 10.51 -9.84
CA THR A 19 20.76 10.09 -10.96
C THR A 19 19.27 10.18 -10.58
N THR A 20 18.91 9.78 -9.37
CA THR A 20 17.54 9.86 -8.87
C THR A 20 17.08 11.30 -8.70
N ARG A 21 17.93 12.17 -8.15
CA ARG A 21 17.62 13.61 -8.00
C ARG A 21 17.35 14.26 -9.36
N LYS A 22 18.21 14.02 -10.36
CA LYS A 22 18.02 14.52 -11.72
C LYS A 22 16.68 14.11 -12.34
N PHE A 23 16.24 12.89 -12.07
CA PHE A 23 14.93 12.40 -12.52
C PHE A 23 13.78 13.24 -11.94
N TYR A 24 13.84 13.61 -10.64
CA TYR A 24 12.78 14.43 -10.01
C TYR A 24 12.84 15.90 -10.37
N GLU A 25 14.03 16.47 -10.64
CA GLU A 25 14.17 17.85 -11.09
C GLU A 25 13.44 18.13 -12.40
N THR A 26 13.27 17.14 -13.25
CA THR A 26 12.62 17.25 -14.57
C THR A 26 11.13 16.89 -14.54
N ARG A 27 10.59 16.44 -13.42
CA ARG A 27 9.17 16.05 -13.34
C ARG A 27 8.29 17.22 -12.91
N PRO A 28 7.16 17.43 -13.60
CA PRO A 28 6.17 18.38 -13.13
C PRO A 28 5.63 17.92 -11.75
N ARG A 29 5.42 18.88 -10.86
CA ARG A 29 4.72 18.63 -9.60
C ARG A 29 3.25 18.39 -9.90
N ALA A 30 2.65 17.43 -9.21
CA ALA A 30 1.19 17.27 -9.24
C ALA A 30 0.55 18.51 -8.63
N SER A 31 -0.47 19.06 -9.28
CA SER A 31 -1.33 20.10 -8.70
C SER A 31 -2.42 19.47 -7.84
N ALA A 32 -2.82 20.15 -6.79
CA ALA A 32 -4.01 19.80 -6.04
C ALA A 32 -5.25 19.90 -6.96
N LEU A 33 -6.22 19.02 -6.75
CA LEU A 33 -7.49 19.05 -7.50
C LEU A 33 -8.38 20.17 -6.97
N ALA A 34 -8.98 20.93 -7.87
CA ALA A 34 -9.88 22.02 -7.51
C ALA A 34 -11.30 21.52 -7.14
N GLY A 35 -11.65 20.27 -7.47
CA GLY A 35 -12.96 19.70 -7.15
C GLY A 35 -13.31 18.46 -7.95
N TYR A 36 -14.60 18.09 -7.86
CA TYR A 36 -15.10 16.83 -8.42
C TYR A 36 -15.03 16.74 -9.95
N ASP A 37 -15.36 17.82 -10.66
CA ASP A 37 -15.32 17.81 -12.13
C ASP A 37 -13.89 17.61 -12.66
N GLU A 38 -12.91 18.24 -12.02
CA GLU A 38 -11.50 18.04 -12.36
C GLU A 38 -11.04 16.62 -12.04
N LEU A 39 -11.50 16.06 -10.92
CA LEU A 39 -11.25 14.65 -10.58
C LEU A 39 -11.76 13.71 -11.67
N LEU A 40 -12.98 13.89 -12.15
CA LEU A 40 -13.54 13.07 -13.22
C LEU A 40 -12.73 13.19 -14.52
N ALA A 41 -12.32 14.39 -14.89
CA ALA A 41 -11.47 14.62 -16.06
C ALA A 41 -10.10 13.92 -15.92
N VAL A 42 -9.46 14.01 -14.73
CA VAL A 42 -8.19 13.35 -14.45
C VAL A 42 -8.33 11.82 -14.46
N ARG A 43 -9.42 11.28 -13.88
CA ARG A 43 -9.70 9.83 -13.92
C ARG A 43 -9.88 9.34 -15.35
N ALA A 44 -10.68 10.03 -16.18
CA ALA A 44 -10.91 9.70 -17.58
C ALA A 44 -9.59 9.71 -18.36
N ALA A 45 -8.78 10.77 -18.24
CA ALA A 45 -7.49 10.87 -18.91
C ALA A 45 -6.48 9.80 -18.45
N ARG A 46 -6.53 9.38 -17.19
CA ARG A 46 -5.71 8.25 -16.70
C ARG A 46 -6.21 6.93 -17.26
N HIS A 47 -7.51 6.70 -17.25
CA HIS A 47 -8.12 5.47 -17.77
C HIS A 47 -7.79 5.25 -19.24
N GLU A 48 -7.84 6.29 -20.08
CA GLU A 48 -7.45 6.23 -21.50
C GLU A 48 -5.98 5.84 -21.70
N ARG A 49 -5.11 6.18 -20.76
CA ARG A 49 -3.67 5.84 -20.81
C ARG A 49 -3.33 4.50 -20.17
N LEU A 50 -4.27 3.92 -19.40
CA LEU A 50 -4.05 2.64 -18.74
C LEU A 50 -4.32 1.50 -19.71
N THR A 51 -3.25 0.90 -20.19
CA THR A 51 -3.36 -0.31 -21.04
C THR A 51 -3.51 -1.58 -20.19
N GLY A 52 -3.16 -1.53 -18.91
CA GLY A 52 -3.05 -2.71 -18.06
C GLY A 52 -2.03 -3.72 -18.60
N SER A 53 -1.83 -4.81 -17.90
CA SER A 53 -1.02 -5.92 -18.41
C SER A 53 -1.91 -6.98 -19.06
N SER A 54 -1.51 -7.48 -20.23
CA SER A 54 -2.17 -8.65 -20.87
C SER A 54 -2.06 -9.94 -20.04
N ARG A 55 -1.17 -9.95 -19.04
CA ARG A 55 -1.01 -11.07 -18.09
C ARG A 55 -2.04 -11.05 -16.96
N ALA A 56 -2.67 -9.90 -16.71
CA ALA A 56 -3.63 -9.78 -15.63
C ALA A 56 -4.94 -10.48 -15.99
N VAL A 57 -5.34 -11.43 -15.19
CA VAL A 57 -6.66 -12.07 -15.26
C VAL A 57 -7.62 -11.25 -14.40
N VAL A 58 -8.63 -10.65 -15.06
CA VAL A 58 -9.69 -9.93 -14.35
C VAL A 58 -10.69 -10.94 -13.78
N ALA A 59 -11.01 -10.80 -12.51
CA ALA A 59 -11.98 -11.64 -11.80
C ALA A 59 -12.81 -10.78 -10.84
N THR A 60 -13.77 -11.41 -10.20
CA THR A 60 -14.64 -10.75 -9.22
C THR A 60 -14.70 -11.60 -7.96
N VAL A 61 -14.49 -10.96 -6.82
CA VAL A 61 -14.75 -11.52 -5.50
C VAL A 61 -16.20 -11.26 -5.15
N ASN A 62 -16.90 -12.30 -4.69
CA ASN A 62 -18.23 -12.17 -4.08
C ASN A 62 -18.10 -12.74 -2.66
N GLU A 63 -18.00 -11.85 -1.69
CA GLU A 63 -17.76 -12.22 -0.29
C GLU A 63 -18.56 -11.29 0.63
N ASN A 64 -19.25 -11.86 1.61
CA ASN A 64 -20.04 -11.10 2.62
C ASN A 64 -20.98 -10.03 2.05
N GLY A 65 -21.58 -10.29 0.88
CA GLY A 65 -22.47 -9.35 0.20
C GLY A 65 -21.77 -8.25 -0.60
N HIS A 66 -20.44 -8.26 -0.65
CA HIS A 66 -19.65 -7.35 -1.49
C HIS A 66 -19.27 -8.00 -2.81
N THR A 67 -19.28 -7.21 -3.88
CA THR A 67 -18.83 -7.61 -5.23
C THR A 67 -17.65 -6.73 -5.61
N VAL A 68 -16.43 -7.30 -5.54
CA VAL A 68 -15.19 -6.55 -5.66
C VAL A 68 -14.39 -7.03 -6.87
N PRO A 69 -14.13 -6.18 -7.87
CA PRO A 69 -13.25 -6.52 -8.97
C PRO A 69 -11.80 -6.69 -8.49
N ILE A 70 -11.13 -7.71 -9.02
CA ILE A 70 -9.72 -7.98 -8.74
C ILE A 70 -8.96 -8.27 -10.02
N ARG A 71 -7.64 -8.09 -9.96
CA ARG A 71 -6.71 -8.40 -11.04
C ARG A 71 -5.63 -9.33 -10.53
N ILE A 72 -5.52 -10.51 -11.13
CA ILE A 72 -4.60 -11.56 -10.71
C ILE A 72 -3.46 -11.65 -11.71
N ILE A 73 -2.24 -11.49 -11.23
CA ILE A 73 -1.02 -11.68 -12.02
C ILE A 73 -0.20 -12.78 -11.37
N GLU A 74 -0.08 -13.89 -12.08
CA GLU A 74 0.71 -15.03 -11.64
C GLU A 74 2.15 -14.94 -12.15
N PRO A 75 3.14 -15.45 -11.39
CA PRO A 75 4.53 -15.49 -11.83
C PRO A 75 4.70 -16.42 -13.03
N LEU A 76 5.74 -16.16 -13.83
CA LEU A 76 6.12 -17.06 -14.93
C LEU A 76 6.66 -18.40 -14.43
N ARG A 77 7.21 -18.43 -13.21
CA ARG A 77 7.69 -19.66 -12.56
C ARG A 77 6.56 -20.38 -11.83
N ARG A 78 6.64 -21.72 -11.81
CA ARG A 78 5.73 -22.59 -11.06
C ARG A 78 6.53 -23.54 -10.18
N PRO A 79 6.02 -23.99 -9.01
CA PRO A 79 4.71 -23.61 -8.42
C PRO A 79 4.69 -22.16 -7.91
N ILE A 80 3.48 -21.61 -7.66
CA ILE A 80 3.31 -20.32 -6.99
C ILE A 80 3.79 -20.47 -5.55
N ALA A 81 4.71 -19.57 -5.14
CA ALA A 81 5.37 -19.68 -3.84
C ALA A 81 4.54 -19.08 -2.69
N GLY A 82 3.66 -18.13 -3.00
CA GLY A 82 2.78 -17.43 -2.06
C GLY A 82 1.89 -16.45 -2.79
N VAL A 83 1.08 -15.68 -2.08
CA VAL A 83 0.20 -14.66 -2.66
C VAL A 83 0.36 -13.33 -1.94
N LEU A 84 0.54 -12.25 -2.70
CA LEU A 84 0.46 -10.88 -2.22
C LEU A 84 -0.91 -10.30 -2.59
N LEU A 85 -1.76 -10.02 -1.62
CA LEU A 85 -2.95 -9.18 -1.78
C LEU A 85 -2.51 -7.73 -1.73
N HIS A 86 -2.73 -6.99 -2.80
CA HIS A 86 -2.22 -5.64 -2.98
C HIS A 86 -3.33 -4.61 -3.19
N PHE A 87 -3.33 -3.56 -2.38
CA PHE A 87 -4.24 -2.43 -2.51
C PHE A 87 -3.52 -1.23 -3.15
N PRO A 88 -4.01 -0.74 -4.31
CA PRO A 88 -3.39 0.38 -5.00
C PRO A 88 -3.51 1.69 -4.22
N GLY A 89 -2.54 2.59 -4.44
CA GLY A 89 -2.61 3.97 -3.96
C GLY A 89 -3.58 4.82 -4.78
N GLY A 90 -3.68 6.10 -4.43
CA GLY A 90 -4.50 7.06 -5.18
C GLY A 90 -5.43 7.90 -4.31
N GLY A 91 -5.09 8.12 -3.03
CA GLY A 91 -5.84 8.98 -2.12
C GLY A 91 -7.29 8.55 -1.89
N PHE A 92 -7.61 7.27 -2.02
CA PHE A 92 -8.95 6.67 -1.92
C PHE A 92 -9.93 7.11 -3.03
N TYR A 93 -9.56 8.05 -3.87
CA TYR A 93 -10.42 8.64 -4.90
C TYR A 93 -9.87 8.53 -6.32
N MET A 94 -8.64 8.08 -6.50
CA MET A 94 -8.02 7.89 -7.82
C MET A 94 -7.35 6.53 -7.92
N SER A 95 -7.08 6.11 -9.16
CA SER A 95 -6.36 4.88 -9.48
C SER A 95 -7.25 3.65 -9.62
N SER A 96 -6.63 2.58 -10.00
CA SER A 96 -7.20 1.23 -10.11
C SER A 96 -6.08 0.22 -9.97
N ALA A 97 -6.40 -1.06 -9.74
CA ALA A 97 -5.43 -2.13 -9.70
C ALA A 97 -4.66 -2.26 -11.04
N ALA A 98 -5.29 -1.90 -12.16
CA ALA A 98 -4.64 -1.91 -13.48
C ALA A 98 -3.44 -0.96 -13.60
N ALA A 99 -3.42 0.13 -12.81
CA ALA A 99 -2.30 1.06 -12.80
C ALA A 99 -1.01 0.45 -12.24
N ASP A 100 -1.14 -0.60 -11.43
CA ASP A 100 -0.03 -1.30 -10.79
C ASP A 100 0.37 -2.60 -11.51
N ASP A 101 -0.30 -2.97 -12.61
CA ASP A 101 -0.09 -4.26 -13.29
C ASP A 101 1.38 -4.51 -13.67
N GLU A 102 2.06 -3.52 -14.26
CA GLU A 102 3.47 -3.64 -14.64
C GLU A 102 4.38 -3.90 -13.43
N ARG A 103 4.15 -3.16 -12.35
CA ARG A 103 4.87 -3.33 -11.09
C ARG A 103 4.57 -4.69 -10.47
N ASN A 104 3.31 -5.09 -10.47
CA ASN A 104 2.85 -6.36 -9.92
C ASN A 104 3.39 -7.54 -10.73
N ALA A 105 3.45 -7.43 -12.08
CA ALA A 105 4.04 -8.45 -12.93
C ALA A 105 5.55 -8.62 -12.66
N ARG A 106 6.29 -7.51 -12.57
CA ARG A 106 7.71 -7.53 -12.20
C ARG A 106 7.92 -8.20 -10.83
N ARG A 107 7.11 -7.83 -9.83
CA ARG A 107 7.19 -8.40 -8.47
C ARG A 107 6.86 -9.89 -8.48
N ALA A 108 5.81 -10.29 -9.19
CA ALA A 108 5.44 -11.71 -9.33
C ALA A 108 6.59 -12.54 -9.91
N ASP A 109 7.25 -12.05 -10.97
CA ASP A 109 8.37 -12.76 -11.60
C ASP A 109 9.63 -12.78 -10.73
N ALA A 110 9.90 -11.71 -9.98
CA ALA A 110 11.04 -11.63 -9.08
C ALA A 110 10.91 -12.54 -7.85
N THR A 111 9.67 -12.67 -7.32
CA THR A 111 9.44 -13.37 -6.05
C THR A 111 8.81 -14.76 -6.22
N GLY A 112 8.20 -15.07 -7.35
CA GLY A 112 7.39 -16.28 -7.52
C GLY A 112 6.02 -16.21 -6.82
N LEU A 113 5.63 -15.03 -6.30
CA LEU A 113 4.31 -14.83 -5.70
C LEU A 113 3.27 -14.53 -6.77
N ALA A 114 2.05 -15.00 -6.60
CA ALA A 114 0.93 -14.39 -7.30
C ALA A 114 0.60 -13.04 -6.66
N VAL A 115 0.25 -12.02 -7.47
CA VAL A 115 -0.20 -10.73 -6.96
C VAL A 115 -1.67 -10.54 -7.31
N VAL A 116 -2.49 -10.30 -6.30
CA VAL A 116 -3.92 -10.01 -6.42
C VAL A 116 -4.13 -8.52 -6.12
N GLY A 117 -4.31 -7.72 -7.15
CA GLY A 117 -4.65 -6.30 -7.04
C GLY A 117 -6.16 -6.11 -6.87
N VAL A 118 -6.58 -5.28 -5.93
CA VAL A 118 -7.99 -5.04 -5.60
C VAL A 118 -8.46 -3.71 -6.15
N ASP A 119 -9.50 -3.71 -6.96
CA ASP A 119 -10.19 -2.51 -7.44
C ASP A 119 -11.31 -2.13 -6.45
N TYR A 120 -10.93 -1.62 -5.27
CA TYR A 120 -11.88 -1.15 -4.27
C TYR A 120 -12.64 0.09 -4.74
N ARG A 121 -13.86 0.27 -4.25
CA ARG A 121 -14.73 1.40 -4.59
C ARG A 121 -14.09 2.72 -4.16
N LEU A 122 -14.19 3.71 -5.04
CA LEU A 122 -13.55 5.00 -4.88
C LEU A 122 -14.51 6.07 -4.34
N ALA A 123 -13.97 6.96 -3.52
CA ALA A 123 -14.61 8.21 -3.12
C ALA A 123 -14.54 9.25 -4.27
N PRO A 124 -15.38 10.28 -4.28
CA PRO A 124 -16.48 10.56 -3.35
C PRO A 124 -17.76 9.77 -3.63
N GLU A 125 -17.84 9.02 -4.73
CA GLU A 125 -19.03 8.25 -5.09
C GLU A 125 -19.35 7.16 -4.05
N ASN A 126 -18.29 6.59 -3.48
CA ASN A 126 -18.37 5.59 -2.42
C ASN A 126 -17.39 5.98 -1.30
N PRO A 127 -17.79 6.90 -0.41
CA PRO A 127 -16.95 7.33 0.70
C PRO A 127 -16.76 6.19 1.73
N TRP A 128 -15.98 6.44 2.78
CA TRP A 128 -15.87 5.51 3.90
C TRP A 128 -17.27 5.07 4.38
N PRO A 129 -17.49 3.78 4.65
CA PRO A 129 -16.53 2.68 4.77
C PRO A 129 -16.35 1.81 3.51
N ALA A 130 -16.78 2.24 2.32
CA ALA A 130 -16.85 1.39 1.13
C ALA A 130 -15.51 0.73 0.75
N ALA A 131 -14.41 1.48 0.74
CA ALA A 131 -13.10 0.93 0.39
C ALA A 131 -12.57 -0.07 1.43
N PRO A 132 -12.61 0.19 2.77
CA PRO A 132 -12.30 -0.81 3.77
C PRO A 132 -13.14 -2.08 3.69
N ASP A 133 -14.44 -1.96 3.38
CA ASP A 133 -15.34 -3.11 3.24
C ASP A 133 -14.91 -4.00 2.07
N ASP A 134 -14.62 -3.40 0.91
CA ASP A 134 -14.16 -4.13 -0.27
C ASP A 134 -12.78 -4.80 -0.03
N CYS A 135 -11.86 -4.10 0.61
CA CYS A 135 -10.54 -4.63 0.94
C CYS A 135 -10.63 -5.80 1.93
N THR A 136 -11.51 -5.70 2.93
CA THR A 136 -11.76 -6.78 3.89
C THR A 136 -12.38 -7.99 3.22
N ALA A 137 -13.40 -7.79 2.39
CA ALA A 137 -14.03 -8.88 1.62
C ALA A 137 -13.02 -9.59 0.70
N ALA A 138 -12.14 -8.83 0.03
CA ALA A 138 -11.09 -9.43 -0.80
C ALA A 138 -10.07 -10.24 0.03
N ALA A 139 -9.74 -9.79 1.25
CA ALA A 139 -8.83 -10.49 2.14
C ALA A 139 -9.47 -11.79 2.68
N GLU A 140 -10.71 -11.76 3.10
CA GLU A 140 -11.45 -12.94 3.58
C GLU A 140 -11.65 -13.97 2.47
N TRP A 141 -12.01 -13.54 1.27
CA TRP A 141 -12.05 -14.40 0.09
C TRP A 141 -10.71 -15.09 -0.16
N LEU A 142 -9.59 -14.34 -0.12
CA LEU A 142 -8.27 -14.92 -0.35
C LEU A 142 -7.92 -15.95 0.72
N ILE A 143 -8.19 -15.67 1.99
CA ILE A 143 -7.99 -16.61 3.09
C ILE A 143 -8.76 -17.93 2.82
N GLY A 144 -9.99 -17.82 2.35
CA GLY A 144 -10.86 -18.98 2.08
C GLY A 144 -10.46 -19.82 0.87
N CYS A 145 -9.79 -19.23 -0.15
CA CYS A 145 -9.55 -19.93 -1.41
C CYS A 145 -8.07 -20.12 -1.79
N ALA A 146 -7.12 -19.55 -1.04
CA ALA A 146 -5.72 -19.49 -1.46
C ALA A 146 -5.10 -20.85 -1.75
N ARG A 147 -5.34 -21.84 -0.89
CA ARG A 147 -4.82 -23.21 -1.07
C ARG A 147 -5.36 -23.88 -2.32
N ASP A 148 -6.66 -23.77 -2.57
CA ASP A 148 -7.31 -24.42 -3.71
C ASP A 148 -6.98 -23.70 -5.03
N ARG A 149 -6.90 -22.37 -5.01
CA ARG A 149 -6.70 -21.56 -6.22
C ARG A 149 -5.23 -21.39 -6.61
N PHE A 150 -4.35 -21.21 -5.63
CA PHE A 150 -2.94 -20.90 -5.84
C PHE A 150 -1.98 -22.00 -5.37
N GLY A 151 -2.50 -23.04 -4.71
CA GLY A 151 -1.70 -24.15 -4.19
C GLY A 151 -0.86 -23.80 -2.95
N THR A 152 -1.14 -22.69 -2.29
CA THR A 152 -0.37 -22.18 -1.15
C THR A 152 -1.27 -21.46 -0.15
N ASP A 153 -0.85 -21.43 1.11
CA ASP A 153 -1.45 -20.65 2.20
C ASP A 153 -0.48 -19.57 2.73
N LYS A 154 0.62 -19.33 2.02
CA LYS A 154 1.57 -18.26 2.34
C LYS A 154 1.06 -16.95 1.79
N LEU A 155 0.50 -16.10 2.66
CA LEU A 155 -0.17 -14.86 2.29
C LEU A 155 0.57 -13.64 2.86
N ILE A 156 0.68 -12.60 2.04
CA ILE A 156 1.07 -11.24 2.45
C ILE A 156 -0.06 -10.30 2.09
N LEU A 157 -0.35 -9.34 2.96
CA LEU A 157 -1.26 -8.24 2.67
C LEU A 157 -0.45 -6.94 2.57
N GLY A 158 -0.72 -6.14 1.55
CA GLY A 158 0.05 -4.90 1.41
C GLY A 158 -0.62 -3.87 0.54
N GLY A 159 -0.05 -2.67 0.53
CA GLY A 159 -0.53 -1.58 -0.29
C GLY A 159 0.44 -0.41 -0.31
N PHE A 160 0.11 0.53 -1.18
CA PHE A 160 0.86 1.76 -1.38
C PHE A 160 -0.01 2.99 -1.07
N SER A 161 0.52 3.99 -0.34
CA SER A 161 -0.18 5.24 -0.01
C SER A 161 -1.55 4.95 0.65
N ALA A 162 -2.68 5.42 0.10
CA ALA A 162 -4.02 5.08 0.57
C ALA A 162 -4.24 3.55 0.68
N GLY A 163 -3.66 2.77 -0.23
CA GLY A 163 -3.70 1.31 -0.15
C GLY A 163 -2.96 0.74 1.06
N ALA A 164 -1.88 1.38 1.52
CA ALA A 164 -1.20 1.00 2.76
C ALA A 164 -2.04 1.31 4.01
N THR A 165 -2.77 2.41 3.98
CA THR A 165 -3.78 2.73 5.01
C THR A 165 -4.85 1.66 5.06
N LEU A 166 -5.43 1.32 3.89
CA LEU A 166 -6.44 0.26 3.77
C LEU A 166 -5.90 -1.11 4.20
N ALA A 167 -4.62 -1.41 3.93
CA ALA A 167 -3.99 -2.64 4.38
C ALA A 167 -3.90 -2.71 5.91
N ALA A 168 -3.51 -1.61 6.57
CA ALA A 168 -3.48 -1.54 8.02
C ALA A 168 -4.90 -1.66 8.61
N THR A 169 -5.89 -0.95 8.07
CA THR A 169 -7.30 -1.04 8.48
C THR A 169 -7.85 -2.45 8.30
N THR A 170 -7.59 -3.09 7.15
CA THR A 170 -8.03 -4.48 6.89
C THR A 170 -7.43 -5.45 7.91
N LEU A 171 -6.14 -5.31 8.24
CA LEU A 171 -5.50 -6.15 9.25
C LEU A 171 -6.11 -5.96 10.65
N LEU A 172 -6.49 -4.73 11.02
CA LEU A 172 -7.19 -4.48 12.29
C LEU A 172 -8.55 -5.17 12.31
N ARG A 173 -9.34 -5.05 11.24
CA ARG A 173 -10.64 -5.73 11.11
C ARG A 173 -10.48 -7.26 11.17
N LEU A 174 -9.54 -7.83 10.41
CA LEU A 174 -9.27 -9.26 10.43
C LEU A 174 -8.80 -9.76 11.81
N ARG A 175 -7.99 -8.99 12.52
CA ARG A 175 -7.57 -9.33 13.88
C ARG A 175 -8.76 -9.39 14.82
N ASP A 176 -9.66 -8.43 14.75
CA ASP A 176 -10.83 -8.37 15.60
C ASP A 176 -11.80 -9.55 15.36
N HIS A 177 -11.71 -10.14 14.17
CA HIS A 177 -12.41 -11.39 13.81
C HIS A 177 -11.54 -12.65 13.98
N GLY A 178 -10.32 -12.54 14.53
CA GLY A 178 -9.41 -13.66 14.75
C GLY A 178 -8.73 -14.20 13.48
N ALA A 179 -8.77 -13.50 12.35
CA ALA A 179 -8.30 -13.95 11.04
C ALA A 179 -6.97 -13.34 10.59
N ALA A 180 -6.42 -12.32 11.29
CA ALA A 180 -5.18 -11.65 10.87
C ALA A 180 -3.96 -12.60 10.77
N GLY A 181 -3.93 -13.67 11.59
CA GLY A 181 -2.87 -14.68 11.57
C GLY A 181 -2.78 -15.51 10.28
N ALA A 182 -3.74 -15.40 9.37
CA ALA A 182 -3.65 -15.99 8.04
C ALA A 182 -2.59 -15.30 7.15
N PHE A 183 -2.29 -14.04 7.41
CA PHE A 183 -1.23 -13.31 6.71
C PHE A 183 0.09 -13.42 7.48
N GLY A 184 1.12 -13.95 6.83
CA GLY A 184 2.47 -14.07 7.39
C GLY A 184 3.21 -12.74 7.48
N GLY A 185 2.77 -11.73 6.71
CA GLY A 185 3.39 -10.39 6.71
C GLY A 185 2.49 -9.30 6.15
N ALA A 186 2.89 -8.04 6.43
CA ALA A 186 2.27 -6.83 5.92
C ALA A 186 3.29 -5.92 5.24
N LEU A 187 2.98 -5.44 4.03
CA LEU A 187 3.77 -4.46 3.29
C LEU A 187 3.06 -3.11 3.27
N LEU A 188 3.61 -2.13 3.96
CA LEU A 188 3.05 -0.79 4.12
C LEU A 188 3.98 0.24 3.43
N GLU A 189 3.71 0.56 2.17
CA GLU A 189 4.51 1.52 1.40
C GLU A 189 3.91 2.93 1.49
N ALA A 190 4.56 3.84 2.21
CA ALA A 190 4.24 5.28 2.31
C ALA A 190 2.76 5.57 2.61
N GLY A 191 2.20 4.92 3.63
CA GLY A 191 0.79 5.09 4.02
C GLY A 191 0.53 6.39 4.78
N THR A 192 -0.72 6.81 4.76
CA THR A 192 -1.25 7.90 5.60
C THR A 192 -2.10 7.26 6.70
N TYR A 193 -1.62 7.22 7.93
CA TYR A 193 -2.26 6.46 9.01
C TYR A 193 -3.03 7.33 10.00
N ASP A 194 -2.96 8.65 9.84
CA ASP A 194 -3.76 9.63 10.57
C ASP A 194 -4.49 10.58 9.61
N LEU A 195 -5.79 10.47 9.52
CA LEU A 195 -6.68 11.34 8.75
C LEU A 195 -7.51 12.26 9.67
N SER A 196 -7.17 12.31 10.98
CA SER A 196 -7.93 13.05 12.01
C SER A 196 -7.48 14.50 12.18
N GLU A 197 -6.38 14.93 11.57
CA GLU A 197 -5.75 16.25 11.78
C GLU A 197 -5.06 16.41 13.17
N HIS A 198 -5.06 15.40 14.01
CA HIS A 198 -4.50 15.54 15.36
C HIS A 198 -2.97 15.59 15.36
N THR A 199 -2.32 14.93 14.37
CA THR A 199 -0.86 14.97 14.23
C THR A 199 -0.40 16.04 13.21
N PRO A 200 0.88 16.48 13.25
CA PRO A 200 1.43 17.37 12.23
C PRO A 200 1.34 16.78 10.81
N SER A 201 1.51 15.47 10.62
CA SER A 201 1.38 14.86 9.30
C SER A 201 -0.07 14.77 8.86
N GLY A 202 -1.00 14.42 9.75
CA GLY A 202 -2.44 14.50 9.47
C GLY A 202 -2.82 15.89 8.98
N ARG A 203 -2.37 16.96 9.65
CA ARG A 203 -2.61 18.34 9.20
C ARG A 203 -1.95 18.68 7.87
N ALA A 204 -0.79 18.13 7.57
CA ALA A 204 -0.08 18.41 6.33
C ALA A 204 -0.75 17.82 5.08
N VAL A 205 -1.58 16.78 5.24
CA VAL A 205 -2.28 16.10 4.14
C VAL A 205 -3.76 16.46 4.04
N ILE A 206 -4.31 17.23 5.01
CA ILE A 206 -5.75 17.43 5.13
C ILE A 206 -6.33 18.44 4.12
N ASP A 207 -5.53 19.40 3.68
CA ASP A 207 -5.94 20.35 2.64
C ASP A 207 -6.12 19.66 1.28
N ASP A 208 -5.75 18.39 1.20
CA ASP A 208 -5.97 17.59 0.01
C ASP A 208 -7.43 17.15 -0.07
N TYR A 209 -8.02 17.36 -1.23
CA TYR A 209 -9.37 16.95 -1.57
C TYR A 209 -9.69 15.50 -1.18
N PHE A 210 -8.68 14.62 -1.11
CA PHE A 210 -8.88 13.19 -0.84
C PHE A 210 -9.47 12.90 0.54
N VAL A 211 -9.08 13.62 1.59
CA VAL A 211 -9.62 13.39 2.95
C VAL A 211 -11.09 13.77 2.99
N THR A 212 -11.44 14.92 2.40
CA THR A 212 -12.83 15.39 2.31
C THR A 212 -13.67 14.42 1.47
N ALA A 213 -13.16 13.96 0.34
CA ALA A 213 -13.86 13.01 -0.52
C ALA A 213 -14.08 11.65 0.19
N TYR A 214 -13.04 11.15 0.91
CA TYR A 214 -13.07 9.84 1.53
C TYR A 214 -13.89 9.80 2.83
N ALA A 215 -13.63 10.72 3.77
CA ALA A 215 -14.17 10.68 5.12
C ALA A 215 -14.67 12.05 5.64
N GLY A 216 -14.94 13.02 4.73
CA GLY A 216 -15.39 14.36 5.13
C GLY A 216 -16.76 14.38 5.81
N HIS A 217 -17.56 13.33 5.68
CA HIS A 217 -18.87 13.18 6.33
C HIS A 217 -18.79 12.62 7.76
N VAL A 218 -17.57 12.28 8.23
CA VAL A 218 -17.33 11.69 9.56
C VAL A 218 -16.77 12.77 10.48
N ASP A 219 -17.45 13.03 11.60
CA ASP A 219 -17.04 14.04 12.57
C ASP A 219 -15.73 13.68 13.30
N ASP A 220 -15.61 12.43 13.73
CA ASP A 220 -14.39 11.92 14.38
C ASP A 220 -13.64 10.95 13.46
N ARG A 221 -12.63 11.47 12.78
CA ARG A 221 -11.76 10.66 11.89
C ARG A 221 -10.60 9.99 12.63
N SER A 222 -10.54 10.09 13.98
CA SER A 222 -9.55 9.36 14.78
C SER A 222 -9.94 7.90 15.04
N ILE A 223 -11.14 7.48 14.62
CA ILE A 223 -11.53 6.07 14.72
C ILE A 223 -10.53 5.17 13.93
N PRO A 224 -10.13 4.02 14.49
CA PRO A 224 -9.10 3.15 13.90
C PRO A 224 -9.39 2.69 12.49
N ASP A 225 -10.64 2.65 12.11
CA ASP A 225 -11.09 2.24 10.76
C ASP A 225 -10.80 3.28 9.67
N ILE A 226 -10.62 4.54 10.05
CA ILE A 226 -10.21 5.66 9.19
C ILE A 226 -8.72 5.97 9.39
N SER A 227 -8.32 6.04 10.65
CA SER A 227 -6.97 6.40 11.08
C SER A 227 -6.34 5.25 11.88
N PRO A 228 -5.79 4.23 11.22
CA PRO A 228 -5.29 3.03 11.90
C PRO A 228 -4.15 3.31 12.89
N ALA A 229 -3.52 4.48 12.81
CA ALA A 229 -2.56 4.92 13.82
C ALA A 229 -3.16 4.99 15.24
N TYR A 230 -4.45 5.11 15.41
CA TYR A 230 -5.12 5.14 16.72
C TYR A 230 -5.61 3.77 17.20
N GLY A 231 -5.49 2.74 16.36
CA GLY A 231 -5.91 1.39 16.70
C GLY A 231 -5.05 0.70 17.75
N ASP A 232 -5.56 -0.38 18.31
CA ASP A 232 -4.76 -1.37 19.00
C ASP A 232 -4.01 -2.22 18.00
N LEU A 233 -2.69 -2.07 17.91
CA LEU A 233 -1.85 -2.72 16.90
C LEU A 233 -1.29 -4.08 17.34
N ARG A 234 -1.68 -4.61 18.50
CA ARG A 234 -1.21 -5.91 18.99
C ARG A 234 -1.69 -7.06 18.08
N GLY A 235 -0.86 -8.07 17.92
CA GLY A 235 -1.22 -9.29 17.20
C GLY A 235 -1.29 -9.15 15.68
N LEU A 236 -0.71 -8.08 15.13
CA LEU A 236 -0.55 -7.92 13.67
C LEU A 236 0.69 -8.69 13.18
N PRO A 237 0.72 -9.10 11.90
CA PRO A 237 1.84 -9.85 11.34
C PRO A 237 3.14 -9.04 11.27
N SER A 238 4.26 -9.70 10.98
CA SER A 238 5.52 -9.02 10.67
C SER A 238 5.30 -7.95 9.60
N THR A 239 5.77 -6.73 9.84
CA THR A 239 5.41 -5.58 9.00
C THR A 239 6.65 -4.90 8.44
N LEU A 240 6.68 -4.69 7.11
CA LEU A 240 7.63 -3.82 6.43
C LEU A 240 6.98 -2.46 6.18
N VAL A 241 7.61 -1.40 6.69
CA VAL A 241 7.25 -0.01 6.39
C VAL A 241 8.33 0.60 5.50
N VAL A 242 7.95 1.22 4.37
CA VAL A 242 8.87 1.82 3.41
C VAL A 242 8.47 3.26 3.13
N VAL A 243 9.41 4.22 3.26
CA VAL A 243 9.12 5.66 3.05
C VAL A 243 10.37 6.43 2.60
N GLY A 244 10.17 7.56 1.94
CA GLY A 244 11.23 8.49 1.55
C GLY A 244 11.41 9.63 2.57
N THR A 245 12.63 10.23 2.64
CA THR A 245 12.85 11.36 3.57
C THR A 245 12.20 12.66 3.10
N HIS A 246 11.88 12.80 1.81
CA HIS A 246 11.17 13.95 1.25
C HIS A 246 9.66 13.65 1.04
N ASP A 247 9.17 12.59 1.66
CA ASP A 247 7.76 12.24 1.62
C ASP A 247 6.97 13.01 2.70
N VAL A 248 5.86 13.62 2.32
CA VAL A 248 4.98 14.34 3.26
C VAL A 248 4.44 13.42 4.36
N VAL A 249 4.28 12.12 4.07
CA VAL A 249 3.79 11.13 5.03
C VAL A 249 4.93 10.45 5.84
N LEU A 250 6.17 10.94 5.76
CA LEU A 250 7.27 10.41 6.57
C LEU A 250 6.94 10.37 8.07
N PRO A 251 6.42 11.45 8.70
CA PRO A 251 6.09 11.42 10.13
C PRO A 251 5.05 10.35 10.48
N ASP A 252 4.05 10.12 9.62
CA ASP A 252 3.03 9.08 9.81
C ASP A 252 3.64 7.69 9.78
N ASN A 253 4.56 7.44 8.85
CA ASN A 253 5.23 6.14 8.73
C ASN A 253 6.16 5.87 9.91
N LEU A 254 6.86 6.89 10.42
CA LEU A 254 7.65 6.77 11.65
C LEU A 254 6.78 6.46 12.87
N LEU A 255 5.65 7.18 13.01
CA LEU A 255 4.68 6.95 14.08
C LEU A 255 4.12 5.53 14.02
N MET A 256 3.68 5.08 12.84
CA MET A 256 3.08 3.75 12.66
C MET A 256 4.09 2.65 12.96
N ALA A 257 5.33 2.76 12.46
CA ALA A 257 6.39 1.80 12.76
C ALA A 257 6.72 1.72 14.26
N ALA A 258 6.81 2.89 14.93
CA ALA A 258 7.06 2.94 16.37
C ALA A 258 5.91 2.33 17.18
N ARG A 259 4.65 2.58 16.81
CA ARG A 259 3.48 2.02 17.47
C ARG A 259 3.34 0.52 17.26
N LEU A 260 3.61 0.02 16.03
CA LEU A 260 3.64 -1.41 15.74
C LEU A 260 4.70 -2.12 16.60
N ALA A 261 5.90 -1.57 16.68
CA ALA A 261 6.99 -2.13 17.50
C ALA A 261 6.65 -2.09 18.99
N ALA A 262 6.08 -0.98 19.49
CA ALA A 262 5.63 -0.86 20.89
C ALA A 262 4.50 -1.84 21.23
N ALA A 263 3.69 -2.23 20.26
CA ALA A 263 2.65 -3.25 20.41
C ALA A 263 3.20 -4.70 20.39
N GLY A 264 4.51 -4.89 20.23
CA GLY A 264 5.18 -6.19 20.26
C GLY A 264 5.23 -6.91 18.90
N ASN A 265 4.88 -6.24 17.80
CA ASN A 265 5.00 -6.84 16.47
C ASN A 265 6.43 -6.73 15.93
N ALA A 266 6.83 -7.66 15.07
CA ALA A 266 8.07 -7.56 14.31
C ALA A 266 7.93 -6.47 13.24
N VAL A 267 8.84 -5.48 13.24
CA VAL A 267 8.79 -4.35 12.31
C VAL A 267 10.13 -4.15 11.62
N THR A 268 10.11 -4.07 10.30
CA THR A 268 11.23 -3.58 9.50
C THR A 268 10.86 -2.21 8.95
N LEU A 269 11.64 -1.18 9.27
CA LEU A 269 11.46 0.17 8.75
C LEU A 269 12.60 0.49 7.78
N ARG A 270 12.26 0.82 6.52
CA ARG A 270 13.21 1.25 5.50
C ARG A 270 12.93 2.67 5.06
N ILE A 271 13.88 3.56 5.32
CA ILE A 271 13.79 4.98 5.00
C ILE A 271 14.83 5.28 3.92
N TYR A 272 14.40 5.78 2.77
CA TYR A 272 15.28 6.11 1.66
C TYR A 272 15.56 7.61 1.61
N PRO A 273 16.86 8.03 1.49
CA PRO A 273 17.23 9.43 1.51
C PRO A 273 16.85 10.15 0.21
N ASP A 274 16.49 11.42 0.32
CA ASP A 274 16.29 12.39 -0.76
C ASP A 274 15.27 11.98 -1.83
N VAL A 275 14.27 11.15 -1.48
CA VAL A 275 13.22 10.72 -2.39
C VAL A 275 11.83 11.09 -1.89
N PRO A 276 10.92 11.50 -2.82
CA PRO A 276 9.57 11.95 -2.50
C PRO A 276 8.59 10.77 -2.42
N HIS A 277 7.30 11.09 -2.22
CA HIS A 277 6.19 10.15 -2.30
C HIS A 277 6.22 9.33 -3.60
N ALA A 278 5.85 8.06 -3.51
CA ALA A 278 5.80 7.11 -4.63
C ALA A 278 7.15 6.77 -5.29
N PHE A 279 8.28 7.06 -4.66
CA PHE A 279 9.59 6.83 -5.25
C PHE A 279 9.85 5.36 -5.62
N SER A 280 9.32 4.41 -4.86
CA SER A 280 9.44 2.97 -5.11
C SER A 280 8.75 2.51 -6.41
N ASN A 281 7.81 3.33 -6.93
CA ASN A 281 7.10 3.09 -8.18
C ASN A 281 7.82 3.71 -9.40
N HIS A 282 8.88 4.49 -9.19
CA HIS A 282 9.58 5.17 -10.27
C HIS A 282 10.83 4.39 -10.73
N PRO A 283 11.15 4.40 -12.03
CA PRO A 283 12.29 3.66 -12.61
C PRO A 283 13.62 4.35 -12.33
N THR A 284 13.85 4.79 -11.09
CA THR A 284 15.11 5.39 -10.63
C THR A 284 16.02 4.34 -9.99
N PRO A 285 17.34 4.58 -9.88
CA PRO A 285 18.21 3.66 -9.16
C PRO A 285 17.77 3.39 -7.73
N VAL A 286 17.35 4.43 -6.98
CA VAL A 286 16.85 4.29 -5.60
C VAL A 286 15.51 3.56 -5.57
N GLY A 287 14.60 3.82 -6.52
CA GLY A 287 13.34 3.10 -6.64
C GLY A 287 13.55 1.59 -6.90
N ARG A 288 14.49 1.25 -7.80
CA ARG A 288 14.86 -0.16 -8.04
C ARG A 288 15.48 -0.82 -6.81
N GLN A 289 16.37 -0.11 -6.10
CA GLN A 289 16.94 -0.62 -4.84
C GLN A 289 15.85 -0.92 -3.81
N ALA A 290 14.90 -0.02 -3.63
CA ALA A 290 13.76 -0.23 -2.75
C ALA A 290 12.91 -1.43 -3.18
N ALA A 291 12.60 -1.53 -4.46
CA ALA A 291 11.82 -2.64 -5.00
C ALA A 291 12.50 -4.00 -4.75
N THR A 292 13.82 -4.12 -4.97
CA THR A 292 14.59 -5.33 -4.66
C THR A 292 14.57 -5.65 -3.16
N ALA A 293 14.74 -4.64 -2.31
CA ALA A 293 14.71 -4.84 -0.86
C ALA A 293 13.33 -5.28 -0.35
N ILE A 294 12.26 -4.78 -0.96
CA ILE A 294 10.88 -5.22 -0.68
C ILE A 294 10.72 -6.68 -1.12
N ASP A 295 11.11 -7.01 -2.34
CA ASP A 295 10.99 -8.37 -2.89
C ASP A 295 11.75 -9.40 -2.02
N THR A 296 12.96 -9.06 -1.55
CA THR A 296 13.72 -9.89 -0.59
C THR A 296 12.97 -10.07 0.72
N TRP A 297 12.46 -8.98 1.30
CA TRP A 297 11.70 -9.05 2.56
C TRP A 297 10.45 -9.92 2.45
N LEU A 298 9.74 -9.86 1.32
CA LEU A 298 8.57 -10.71 1.06
C LEU A 298 8.94 -12.19 1.09
N LEU A 299 10.06 -12.55 0.45
CA LEU A 299 10.56 -13.93 0.41
C LEU A 299 10.98 -14.41 1.81
N ASP A 300 11.78 -13.62 2.52
CA ASP A 300 12.27 -13.94 3.86
C ASP A 300 11.12 -14.15 4.85
N THR A 301 10.11 -13.26 4.80
CA THR A 301 8.93 -13.29 5.68
C THR A 301 8.09 -14.55 5.47
N LEU A 302 8.04 -15.08 4.24
CA LEU A 302 7.33 -16.33 3.92
C LEU A 302 8.21 -17.58 4.05
N GLY A 303 9.47 -17.44 4.49
CA GLY A 303 10.43 -18.55 4.57
C GLY A 303 10.75 -19.14 3.19
N LEU A 304 10.90 -18.25 2.19
CA LEU A 304 11.21 -18.56 0.80
C LEU A 304 12.57 -17.96 0.37
N GLY A 305 13.24 -17.20 1.23
CA GLY A 305 14.61 -16.71 1.06
C GLY A 305 15.61 -17.88 1.01
N GLU A 306 16.68 -17.72 0.18
CA GLU A 306 17.78 -18.70 0.08
C GLU A 306 18.62 -18.76 1.36
#